data_63145c1ee1cb268eebb8f8f8d756a93d
#
_entry.id   63145c1ee1cb268eebb8f8f8d756a93d
#
_cell.length_a   1.000
_cell.length_b   1.000
_cell.length_c   1.000
_cell.angle_alpha   90.00
_cell.angle_beta   90.00
_cell.angle_gamma   90.00
#
_symmetry.space_group_name_H-M   'P 1'
#
loop_
_entity.id
_entity.type
_entity.pdbx_description
1 polymer ?
#
loop_
_entity_poly.entity_id
_entity_poly.type
_entity_poly.pdbx_seq_one_letter_code
_entity_poly.pdbx_strand_id
1 'polypeptide(L)'
;MWNFSEIKTRNDFADFLRIPRNKLTHILYVKKPDSYYKTFEIPKKNGDKRKICAPSGDLKSLQVKLANALWEHQKSIWTSAGTKPNISHAFEKGKSIVTNAKVHRNKRFILNMDLECFFDSFHFGRVCGYFEKNKDFLLPREVSIIIAQIACYNGRLPQGAPSSPIISNLICQVLDMHLLKIAKKYRLDYTRYADDLTFSTNNRVFLDSYEDFIKETTALILKAGFTVNKKKTRLIYRDSRQEVTGLVVNK
;
A
#
# COMPACT_ATOMS: atom_id res chain seq x y z
N MET A 1 -9.52 10.52 23.77
CA MET A 1 -9.72 9.83 22.47
C MET A 1 -8.81 8.61 22.49
N TRP A 2 -9.34 7.40 22.36
CA TRP A 2 -8.54 6.16 22.43
C TRP A 2 -7.43 6.16 21.37
N ASN A 3 -6.22 5.77 21.75
CA ASN A 3 -5.07 5.63 20.87
C ASN A 3 -4.72 4.13 20.70
N PHE A 4 -4.09 3.74 19.60
CA PHE A 4 -3.63 2.36 19.38
C PHE A 4 -2.72 1.87 20.51
N SER A 5 -1.90 2.73 21.12
CA SER A 5 -1.03 2.40 22.25
C SER A 5 -1.77 1.92 23.52
N GLU A 6 -3.04 2.25 23.65
CA GLU A 6 -3.88 1.87 24.81
C GLU A 6 -4.52 0.48 24.65
N ILE A 7 -4.49 -0.10 23.44
CA ILE A 7 -5.09 -1.39 23.13
C ILE A 7 -4.16 -2.51 23.61
N LYS A 8 -4.59 -3.28 24.61
CA LYS A 8 -3.82 -4.39 25.18
C LYS A 8 -4.47 -5.75 24.92
N THR A 9 -5.79 -5.78 24.80
CA THR A 9 -6.57 -7.00 24.66
C THR A 9 -7.55 -6.93 23.50
N ARG A 10 -8.13 -8.09 23.15
CA ARG A 10 -9.25 -8.17 22.19
C ARG A 10 -10.43 -7.30 22.61
N ASN A 11 -10.71 -7.22 23.92
CA ASN A 11 -11.83 -6.42 24.42
C ASN A 11 -11.57 -4.93 24.22
N ASP A 12 -10.35 -4.46 24.51
CA ASP A 12 -9.96 -3.07 24.26
C ASP A 12 -10.09 -2.73 22.77
N PHE A 13 -9.69 -3.67 21.90
CA PHE A 13 -9.81 -3.50 20.46
C PHE A 13 -11.27 -3.42 19.99
N ALA A 14 -12.17 -4.22 20.57
CA ALA A 14 -13.60 -4.14 20.28
C ALA A 14 -14.18 -2.78 20.72
N ASP A 15 -13.84 -2.33 21.93
CA ASP A 15 -14.29 -1.05 22.50
C ASP A 15 -13.72 0.13 21.69
N PHE A 16 -12.45 0.07 21.30
CA PHE A 16 -11.79 1.05 20.42
C PHE A 16 -12.52 1.21 19.08
N LEU A 17 -12.90 0.11 18.43
CA LEU A 17 -13.66 0.13 17.18
C LEU A 17 -15.16 0.36 17.39
N ARG A 18 -15.62 0.52 18.64
CA ARG A 18 -17.03 0.70 19.00
C ARG A 18 -17.90 -0.41 18.39
N ILE A 19 -17.54 -1.66 18.68
CA ILE A 19 -18.32 -2.84 18.30
C ILE A 19 -18.57 -3.70 19.53
N PRO A 20 -19.74 -4.35 19.64
CA PRO A 20 -19.99 -5.28 20.72
C PRO A 20 -18.96 -6.41 20.75
N ARG A 21 -18.42 -6.73 21.94
CA ARG A 21 -17.38 -7.75 22.12
C ARG A 21 -17.82 -9.13 21.64
N ASN A 22 -19.08 -9.51 21.87
CA ASN A 22 -19.68 -10.74 21.38
C ASN A 22 -19.75 -10.76 19.83
N LYS A 23 -20.03 -9.63 19.20
CA LYS A 23 -20.05 -9.50 17.73
C LYS A 23 -18.67 -9.70 17.13
N LEU A 24 -17.61 -9.13 17.73
CA LEU A 24 -16.23 -9.39 17.30
C LEU A 24 -15.90 -10.88 17.42
N THR A 25 -16.23 -11.51 18.56
CA THR A 25 -16.03 -12.94 18.78
C THR A 25 -16.77 -13.78 17.74
N HIS A 26 -18.02 -13.42 17.43
CA HIS A 26 -18.82 -14.13 16.43
C HIS A 26 -18.17 -14.07 15.04
N ILE A 27 -17.72 -12.87 14.62
CA ILE A 27 -17.05 -12.67 13.31
C ILE A 27 -15.78 -13.51 13.22
N LEU A 28 -14.94 -13.49 14.27
CA LEU A 28 -13.62 -14.11 14.24
C LEU A 28 -13.67 -15.66 14.37
N TYR A 29 -14.52 -16.18 15.25
CA TYR A 29 -14.42 -17.57 15.68
C TYR A 29 -15.65 -18.43 15.36
N VAL A 30 -16.85 -17.84 15.27
CA VAL A 30 -18.07 -18.59 14.98
C VAL A 30 -18.29 -18.66 13.48
N LYS A 31 -18.51 -17.52 12.85
CA LYS A 31 -18.78 -17.48 11.41
C LYS A 31 -17.51 -17.51 10.57
N LYS A 32 -16.38 -17.08 11.13
CA LYS A 32 -15.03 -16.92 10.51
C LYS A 32 -15.00 -15.91 9.37
N PRO A 33 -13.94 -15.06 9.30
CA PRO A 33 -13.86 -13.95 8.32
C PRO A 33 -14.04 -14.38 6.86
N ASP A 34 -13.45 -15.50 6.47
CA ASP A 34 -13.47 -15.97 5.08
C ASP A 34 -14.90 -16.23 4.54
N SER A 35 -15.84 -16.61 5.41
CA SER A 35 -17.23 -16.86 5.01
C SER A 35 -18.03 -15.63 4.62
N TYR A 36 -17.50 -14.44 4.89
CA TYR A 36 -18.15 -13.18 4.52
C TYR A 36 -17.77 -12.68 3.12
N TYR A 37 -16.81 -13.33 2.44
CA TYR A 37 -16.34 -12.85 1.15
C TYR A 37 -17.15 -13.39 -0.02
N LYS A 38 -17.38 -12.50 -0.99
CA LYS A 38 -17.85 -12.85 -2.33
C LYS A 38 -16.74 -12.59 -3.33
N THR A 39 -16.50 -13.55 -4.21
CA THR A 39 -15.46 -13.44 -5.24
C THR A 39 -16.10 -13.31 -6.61
N PHE A 40 -15.61 -12.34 -7.40
CA PHE A 40 -16.01 -12.16 -8.79
C PHE A 40 -14.84 -11.61 -9.62
N GLU A 41 -14.95 -11.67 -10.93
CA GLU A 41 -13.92 -11.22 -11.85
C GLU A 41 -14.37 -9.96 -12.60
N ILE A 42 -13.44 -9.02 -12.80
CA ILE A 42 -13.63 -7.85 -13.66
C ILE A 42 -12.58 -7.84 -14.77
N PRO A 43 -12.93 -7.44 -16.01
CA PRO A 43 -11.98 -7.38 -17.11
C PRO A 43 -10.93 -6.28 -16.87
N LYS A 44 -9.68 -6.58 -17.23
CA LYS A 44 -8.61 -5.58 -17.35
C LYS A 44 -8.59 -5.01 -18.77
N LYS A 45 -7.93 -3.84 -18.96
CA LYS A 45 -7.79 -3.21 -20.29
C LYS A 45 -7.06 -4.07 -21.32
N ASN A 46 -6.21 -4.99 -20.88
CA ASN A 46 -5.43 -5.90 -21.72
C ASN A 46 -6.13 -7.23 -22.00
N GLY A 47 -7.40 -7.38 -21.65
CA GLY A 47 -8.18 -8.62 -21.83
C GLY A 47 -8.07 -9.64 -20.70
N ASP A 48 -7.08 -9.52 -19.81
CA ASP A 48 -6.98 -10.35 -18.61
C ASP A 48 -8.14 -10.07 -17.64
N LYS A 49 -8.33 -10.98 -16.71
CA LYS A 49 -9.29 -10.82 -15.61
C LYS A 49 -8.60 -10.43 -14.31
N ARG A 50 -9.30 -9.64 -13.51
CA ARG A 50 -8.90 -9.27 -12.16
C ARG A 50 -9.88 -9.88 -11.18
N LYS A 51 -9.39 -10.72 -10.29
CA LYS A 51 -10.18 -11.31 -9.22
C LYS A 51 -10.39 -10.29 -8.10
N ILE A 52 -11.66 -10.04 -7.78
CA ILE A 52 -12.07 -9.17 -6.67
C ILE A 52 -12.66 -10.04 -5.57
N CYS A 53 -12.19 -9.86 -4.35
CA CYS A 53 -12.69 -10.52 -3.16
C CYS A 53 -13.28 -9.45 -2.24
N ALA A 54 -14.59 -9.28 -2.28
CA ALA A 54 -15.29 -8.24 -1.55
C ALA A 54 -15.95 -8.80 -0.28
N PRO A 55 -15.64 -8.27 0.91
CA PRO A 55 -16.33 -8.63 2.13
C PRO A 55 -17.77 -8.09 2.13
N SER A 56 -18.65 -8.76 2.84
CA SER A 56 -20.06 -8.37 3.00
C SER A 56 -20.45 -8.28 4.48
N GLY A 57 -21.63 -7.72 4.75
CA GLY A 57 -22.25 -7.68 6.06
C GLY A 57 -21.33 -7.12 7.17
N ASP A 58 -21.26 -7.83 8.27
CA ASP A 58 -20.58 -7.38 9.48
C ASP A 58 -19.06 -7.24 9.30
N LEU A 59 -18.43 -8.13 8.55
CA LEU A 59 -16.99 -8.03 8.28
C LEU A 59 -16.66 -6.77 7.47
N LYS A 60 -17.46 -6.44 6.45
CA LYS A 60 -17.28 -5.21 5.69
C LYS A 60 -17.36 -3.98 6.60
N SER A 61 -18.39 -3.94 7.46
CA SER A 61 -18.58 -2.84 8.42
C SER A 61 -17.39 -2.73 9.39
N LEU A 62 -16.89 -3.86 9.88
CA LEU A 62 -15.72 -3.94 10.76
C LEU A 62 -14.45 -3.43 10.06
N GLN A 63 -14.22 -3.85 8.82
CA GLN A 63 -13.07 -3.39 8.02
C GLN A 63 -13.13 -1.90 7.70
N VAL A 64 -14.32 -1.33 7.48
CA VAL A 64 -14.48 0.13 7.30
C VAL A 64 -14.11 0.87 8.58
N LYS A 65 -14.55 0.40 9.75
CA LYS A 65 -14.18 1.00 11.04
C LYS A 65 -12.68 0.91 11.29
N LEU A 66 -12.07 -0.25 11.03
CA LEU A 66 -10.62 -0.44 11.14
C LEU A 66 -9.87 0.51 10.19
N ALA A 67 -10.27 0.59 8.92
CA ALA A 67 -9.64 1.47 7.94
C ALA A 67 -9.70 2.94 8.39
N ASN A 68 -10.85 3.41 8.88
CA ASN A 68 -11.00 4.76 9.38
C ASN A 68 -10.12 5.04 10.61
N ALA A 69 -10.04 4.09 11.55
CA ALA A 69 -9.18 4.21 12.72
C ALA A 69 -7.69 4.30 12.33
N LEU A 70 -7.26 3.46 11.38
CA LEU A 70 -5.89 3.48 10.86
C LEU A 70 -5.58 4.81 10.14
N TRP A 71 -6.53 5.36 9.37
CA TRP A 71 -6.37 6.66 8.71
C TRP A 71 -6.23 7.80 9.73
N GLU A 72 -7.07 7.85 10.76
CA GLU A 72 -6.99 8.89 11.79
C GLU A 72 -5.69 8.78 12.58
N HIS A 73 -5.24 7.57 12.89
CA HIS A 73 -3.94 7.35 13.57
C HIS A 73 -2.78 7.83 12.70
N GLN A 74 -2.74 7.45 11.43
CA GLN A 74 -1.70 7.91 10.49
C GLN A 74 -1.69 9.43 10.36
N LYS A 75 -2.87 10.06 10.28
CA LYS A 75 -3.00 11.52 10.23
C LYS A 75 -2.44 12.18 11.51
N SER A 76 -2.71 11.61 12.68
CA SER A 76 -2.18 12.15 13.95
C SER A 76 -0.65 12.10 13.99
N ILE A 77 -0.04 10.99 13.50
CA ILE A 77 1.41 10.86 13.40
C ILE A 77 2.00 11.96 12.50
N TRP A 78 1.43 12.18 11.33
CA TRP A 78 1.91 13.22 10.41
C TRP A 78 1.75 14.63 10.97
N THR A 79 0.63 14.89 11.67
CA THR A 79 0.41 16.19 12.33
C THR A 79 1.45 16.43 13.43
N SER A 80 1.73 15.44 14.26
CA SER A 80 2.74 15.53 15.31
C SER A 80 4.16 15.66 14.76
N ALA A 81 4.45 15.04 13.63
CA ALA A 81 5.76 15.14 12.97
C ALA A 81 5.94 16.43 12.14
N GLY A 82 4.89 17.24 11.98
CA GLY A 82 4.91 18.45 11.14
C GLY A 82 5.13 18.18 9.64
N THR A 83 5.15 16.92 9.22
CA THR A 83 5.45 16.52 7.83
C THR A 83 4.55 15.39 7.37
N LYS A 84 3.99 15.54 6.16
CA LYS A 84 3.28 14.48 5.45
C LYS A 84 4.14 14.00 4.28
N PRO A 85 4.52 12.72 4.22
CA PRO A 85 5.25 12.20 3.07
C PRO A 85 4.46 12.37 1.78
N ASN A 86 5.11 12.86 0.72
CA ASN A 86 4.48 13.05 -0.59
C ASN A 86 4.94 11.98 -1.60
N ILE A 87 4.99 10.72 -1.18
CA ILE A 87 5.47 9.61 -2.01
C ILE A 87 4.31 8.77 -2.51
N SER A 88 3.48 8.23 -1.62
CA SER A 88 2.29 7.46 -2.00
C SER A 88 1.17 8.38 -2.47
N HIS A 89 0.59 8.09 -3.64
CA HIS A 89 -0.53 8.83 -4.23
C HIS A 89 -1.78 7.98 -4.42
N ALA A 90 -1.68 6.65 -4.37
CA ALA A 90 -2.85 5.78 -4.35
C ALA A 90 -3.41 5.66 -2.94
N PHE A 91 -4.74 5.54 -2.85
CA PHE A 91 -5.44 5.31 -1.58
C PHE A 91 -5.21 6.37 -0.50
N GLU A 92 -4.75 7.55 -0.87
CA GLU A 92 -4.48 8.67 0.02
C GLU A 92 -5.56 9.75 -0.12
N LYS A 93 -6.09 10.24 1.01
CA LYS A 93 -7.06 11.36 1.01
C LYS A 93 -6.42 12.62 0.41
N GLY A 94 -7.08 13.21 -0.59
CA GLY A 94 -6.62 14.41 -1.30
C GLY A 94 -5.54 14.17 -2.35
N LYS A 95 -5.20 12.89 -2.64
CA LYS A 95 -4.31 12.52 -3.74
C LYS A 95 -5.02 11.72 -4.82
N SER A 96 -4.46 11.69 -6.01
CA SER A 96 -5.04 11.04 -7.19
C SER A 96 -3.96 10.72 -8.23
N ILE A 97 -4.35 10.10 -9.34
CA ILE A 97 -3.49 9.93 -10.52
C ILE A 97 -2.94 11.27 -11.01
N VAL A 98 -3.73 12.36 -10.90
CA VAL A 98 -3.31 13.70 -11.31
C VAL A 98 -2.18 14.23 -10.42
N THR A 99 -2.30 14.09 -9.10
CA THR A 99 -1.24 14.53 -8.17
C THR A 99 0.04 13.71 -8.35
N ASN A 100 -0.08 12.43 -8.70
CA ASN A 100 1.04 11.55 -9.03
C ASN A 100 1.75 12.04 -10.31
N ALA A 101 1.00 12.20 -11.38
CA ALA A 101 1.51 12.61 -12.69
C ALA A 101 2.16 14.00 -12.65
N LYS A 102 1.64 14.94 -11.85
CA LYS A 102 2.21 16.30 -11.70
C LYS A 102 3.68 16.31 -11.26
N VAL A 103 4.11 15.35 -10.43
CA VAL A 103 5.51 15.24 -9.98
C VAL A 103 6.45 14.96 -11.14
N HIS A 104 5.97 14.22 -12.14
CA HIS A 104 6.76 13.72 -13.27
C HIS A 104 6.54 14.50 -14.56
N ARG A 105 5.83 15.65 -14.49
CA ARG A 105 5.57 16.49 -15.65
C ARG A 105 6.85 17.14 -16.16
N ASN A 106 6.99 17.23 -17.50
CA ASN A 106 8.11 17.87 -18.20
C ASN A 106 9.49 17.28 -17.85
N LYS A 107 9.54 15.98 -17.54
CA LYS A 107 10.81 15.29 -17.30
C LYS A 107 11.39 14.74 -18.60
N ARG A 108 12.72 14.71 -18.68
CA ARG A 108 13.44 14.16 -19.84
C ARG A 108 13.35 12.64 -19.89
N PHE A 109 13.43 12.01 -18.72
CA PHE A 109 13.39 10.56 -18.55
C PHE A 109 12.35 10.21 -17.50
N ILE A 110 11.50 9.23 -17.82
CA ILE A 110 10.55 8.63 -16.89
C ILE A 110 10.77 7.12 -16.91
N LEU A 111 11.05 6.57 -15.75
CA LEU A 111 11.12 5.13 -15.55
C LEU A 111 9.88 4.69 -14.75
N ASN A 112 9.05 3.86 -15.37
CA ASN A 112 7.95 3.19 -14.71
C ASN A 112 8.35 1.75 -14.38
N MET A 113 8.08 1.32 -13.15
CA MET A 113 8.25 -0.04 -12.65
C MET A 113 6.94 -0.49 -12.01
N ASP A 114 6.60 -1.77 -12.11
CA ASP A 114 5.35 -2.33 -11.60
C ASP A 114 5.68 -3.49 -10.63
N LEU A 115 4.97 -3.58 -9.51
CA LEU A 115 5.13 -4.68 -8.56
C LEU A 115 4.14 -5.80 -8.89
N GLU A 116 4.66 -7.01 -9.13
CA GLU A 116 3.83 -8.19 -9.41
C GLU A 116 2.99 -8.58 -8.20
N CYS A 117 1.74 -8.97 -8.43
CA CYS A 117 0.85 -9.52 -7.41
C CYS A 117 0.83 -8.70 -6.11
N PHE A 118 0.74 -7.37 -6.24
CA PHE A 118 0.94 -6.41 -5.15
C PHE A 118 0.16 -6.78 -3.87
N PHE A 119 -1.16 -6.95 -3.95
CA PHE A 119 -1.96 -7.30 -2.77
C PHE A 119 -1.64 -8.69 -2.21
N ASP A 120 -1.32 -9.65 -3.07
CA ASP A 120 -0.95 -11.01 -2.67
C ASP A 120 0.40 -11.06 -1.91
N SER A 121 1.25 -10.04 -2.09
CA SER A 121 2.53 -9.91 -1.37
C SER A 121 2.34 -9.57 0.12
N PHE A 122 1.15 -9.13 0.53
CA PHE A 122 0.83 -8.85 1.92
C PHE A 122 0.18 -10.06 2.58
N HIS A 123 0.97 -11.09 2.88
CA HIS A 123 0.49 -12.28 3.58
C HIS A 123 0.19 -11.98 5.06
N PHE A 124 -0.62 -12.84 5.68
CA PHE A 124 -1.08 -12.74 7.07
C PHE A 124 0.04 -12.41 8.06
N GLY A 125 1.14 -13.16 8.01
CA GLY A 125 2.30 -12.94 8.90
C GLY A 125 2.96 -11.57 8.72
N ARG A 126 2.96 -11.03 7.50
CA ARG A 126 3.48 -9.68 7.22
C ARG A 126 2.58 -8.59 7.81
N VAL A 127 1.25 -8.74 7.68
CA VAL A 127 0.28 -7.83 8.29
C VAL A 127 0.39 -7.87 9.81
N CYS A 128 0.35 -9.07 10.40
CA CYS A 128 0.50 -9.26 11.84
C CYS A 128 1.82 -8.67 12.36
N GLY A 129 2.95 -9.03 11.74
CA GLY A 129 4.28 -8.55 12.13
C GLY A 129 4.44 -7.03 12.00
N TYR A 130 3.76 -6.41 11.05
CA TYR A 130 3.76 -4.95 10.94
C TYR A 130 3.13 -4.31 12.18
N PHE A 131 1.93 -4.70 12.56
CA PHE A 131 1.24 -4.10 13.71
C PHE A 131 1.92 -4.44 15.06
N GLU A 132 2.56 -5.59 15.15
CA GLU A 132 3.31 -6.01 16.34
C GLU A 132 4.62 -5.22 16.52
N LYS A 133 5.34 -4.92 15.42
CA LYS A 133 6.73 -4.44 15.48
C LYS A 133 6.91 -2.97 15.06
N ASN A 134 5.96 -2.40 14.35
CA ASN A 134 6.08 -1.00 13.91
C ASN A 134 5.97 -0.06 15.10
N LYS A 135 6.91 0.89 15.22
CA LYS A 135 7.02 1.85 16.32
C LYS A 135 5.76 2.69 16.57
N ASP A 136 4.98 2.91 15.52
CA ASP A 136 3.77 3.74 15.58
C ASP A 136 2.56 2.95 16.10
N PHE A 137 2.68 1.61 16.24
CA PHE A 137 1.63 0.72 16.71
C PHE A 137 2.04 -0.08 17.95
N LEU A 138 3.10 -0.89 17.87
CA LEU A 138 3.60 -1.78 18.94
C LEU A 138 2.47 -2.54 19.66
N LEU A 139 1.55 -3.07 18.88
CA LEU A 139 0.38 -3.77 19.42
C LEU A 139 0.77 -5.14 19.99
N PRO A 140 0.08 -5.60 21.03
CA PRO A 140 0.23 -6.98 21.49
C PRO A 140 -0.04 -7.96 20.36
N ARG A 141 0.66 -9.11 20.41
CA ARG A 141 0.54 -10.16 19.37
C ARG A 141 -0.90 -10.61 19.15
N GLU A 142 -1.70 -10.75 20.23
CA GLU A 142 -3.12 -11.11 20.13
C GLU A 142 -3.89 -10.11 19.25
N VAL A 143 -3.72 -8.82 19.50
CA VAL A 143 -4.42 -7.75 18.75
C VAL A 143 -3.93 -7.68 17.31
N SER A 144 -2.63 -7.85 17.09
CA SER A 144 -2.03 -7.89 15.75
C SER A 144 -2.56 -9.07 14.91
N ILE A 145 -2.76 -10.24 15.53
CA ILE A 145 -3.40 -11.41 14.92
C ILE A 145 -4.87 -11.09 14.55
N ILE A 146 -5.61 -10.46 15.45
CA ILE A 146 -7.01 -10.08 15.20
C ILE A 146 -7.11 -9.13 14.00
N ILE A 147 -6.24 -8.12 13.92
CA ILE A 147 -6.20 -7.20 12.77
C ILE A 147 -5.92 -7.98 11.47
N ALA A 148 -4.96 -8.90 11.51
CA ALA A 148 -4.63 -9.71 10.33
C ALA A 148 -5.79 -10.66 9.95
N GLN A 149 -6.51 -11.25 10.92
CA GLN A 149 -7.70 -12.07 10.67
C GLN A 149 -8.85 -11.27 10.02
N ILE A 150 -9.05 -10.03 10.46
CA ILE A 150 -10.07 -9.15 9.89
C ILE A 150 -9.70 -8.71 8.47
N ALA A 151 -8.42 -8.43 8.23
CA ALA A 151 -7.95 -7.80 7.00
C ALA A 151 -7.69 -8.80 5.87
N CYS A 152 -7.24 -10.02 6.18
CA CYS A 152 -6.85 -11.02 5.19
C CYS A 152 -8.01 -11.93 4.78
N TYR A 153 -7.94 -12.37 3.54
CA TYR A 153 -8.76 -13.43 2.96
C TYR A 153 -7.84 -14.48 2.34
N ASN A 154 -8.05 -15.76 2.65
CA ASN A 154 -7.14 -16.84 2.24
C ASN A 154 -5.65 -16.51 2.55
N GLY A 155 -5.41 -15.94 3.74
CA GLY A 155 -4.07 -15.63 4.24
C GLY A 155 -3.37 -14.43 3.62
N ARG A 156 -4.03 -13.59 2.81
CA ARG A 156 -3.45 -12.42 2.12
C ARG A 156 -4.40 -11.23 2.13
N LEU A 157 -3.90 -10.01 1.93
CA LEU A 157 -4.77 -8.85 1.72
C LEU A 157 -5.55 -9.00 0.42
N PRO A 158 -6.89 -9.01 0.46
CA PRO A 158 -7.70 -9.17 -0.73
C PRO A 158 -7.83 -7.86 -1.51
N GLN A 159 -7.87 -7.96 -2.83
CA GLN A 159 -8.28 -6.86 -3.68
C GLN A 159 -9.80 -6.71 -3.63
N GLY A 160 -10.28 -5.58 -3.07
CA GLY A 160 -11.72 -5.28 -2.90
C GLY A 160 -12.17 -5.14 -1.45
N ALA A 161 -11.29 -5.36 -0.46
CA ALA A 161 -11.62 -5.13 0.94
C ALA A 161 -11.34 -3.68 1.37
N PRO A 162 -12.19 -3.05 2.21
CA PRO A 162 -12.04 -1.68 2.66
C PRO A 162 -10.73 -1.38 3.41
N SER A 163 -10.19 -2.36 4.14
CA SER A 163 -8.96 -2.20 4.92
C SER A 163 -7.67 -2.40 4.12
N SER A 164 -7.71 -3.12 2.99
CA SER A 164 -6.51 -3.45 2.20
C SER A 164 -5.74 -2.20 1.71
N PRO A 165 -6.39 -1.12 1.23
CA PRO A 165 -5.71 0.08 0.77
C PRO A 165 -4.83 0.73 1.82
N ILE A 166 -5.38 1.01 3.00
CA ILE A 166 -4.62 1.68 4.07
C ILE A 166 -3.53 0.78 4.63
N ILE A 167 -3.80 -0.52 4.84
CA ILE A 167 -2.81 -1.45 5.37
C ILE A 167 -1.64 -1.62 4.39
N SER A 168 -1.91 -1.74 3.10
CA SER A 168 -0.85 -1.81 2.08
C SER A 168 0.01 -0.55 2.07
N ASN A 169 -0.58 0.65 2.18
CA ASN A 169 0.17 1.90 2.27
C ASN A 169 1.03 1.98 3.52
N LEU A 170 0.49 1.62 4.68
CA LEU A 170 1.22 1.61 5.94
C LEU A 170 2.46 0.70 5.87
N ILE A 171 2.31 -0.53 5.37
CA ILE A 171 3.42 -1.48 5.25
C ILE A 171 4.44 -1.01 4.20
N CYS A 172 4.01 -0.40 3.10
CA CYS A 172 4.91 0.10 2.06
C CYS A 172 5.71 1.34 2.47
N GLN A 173 5.38 2.05 3.54
CA GLN A 173 6.13 3.25 3.97
C GLN A 173 7.62 2.97 4.16
N VAL A 174 7.99 1.81 4.68
CA VAL A 174 9.41 1.43 4.86
C VAL A 174 10.10 1.27 3.51
N LEU A 175 9.45 0.58 2.57
CA LEU A 175 9.95 0.45 1.19
C LEU A 175 10.09 1.83 0.54
N ASP A 176 9.05 2.67 0.64
CA ASP A 176 9.03 4.01 0.06
C ASP A 176 10.19 4.88 0.56
N MET A 177 10.48 4.83 1.85
CA MET A 177 11.60 5.60 2.44
C MET A 177 12.97 5.13 1.91
N HIS A 178 13.16 3.83 1.72
CA HIS A 178 14.40 3.30 1.16
C HIS A 178 14.51 3.62 -0.34
N LEU A 179 13.42 3.47 -1.10
CA LEU A 179 13.39 3.83 -2.53
C LEU A 179 13.63 5.33 -2.73
N LEU A 180 13.09 6.19 -1.85
CA LEU A 180 13.37 7.63 -1.89
C LEU A 180 14.86 7.93 -1.67
N LYS A 181 15.54 7.21 -0.77
CA LYS A 181 16.99 7.37 -0.56
C LYS A 181 17.77 6.98 -1.81
N ILE A 182 17.44 5.86 -2.44
CA ILE A 182 18.06 5.45 -3.72
C ILE A 182 17.76 6.50 -4.79
N ALA A 183 16.50 6.92 -4.95
CA ALA A 183 16.13 7.94 -5.93
C ALA A 183 16.95 9.23 -5.77
N LYS A 184 17.10 9.72 -4.53
CA LYS A 184 17.94 10.91 -4.23
C LYS A 184 19.41 10.71 -4.59
N LYS A 185 19.99 9.52 -4.32
CA LYS A 185 21.37 9.18 -4.70
C LYS A 185 21.59 9.36 -6.21
N TYR A 186 20.60 8.94 -7.02
CA TYR A 186 20.64 9.04 -8.47
C TYR A 186 19.98 10.33 -9.03
N ARG A 187 19.60 11.28 -8.17
CA ARG A 187 18.96 12.56 -8.55
C ARG A 187 17.66 12.37 -9.33
N LEU A 188 16.82 11.43 -8.83
CA LEU A 188 15.50 11.14 -9.38
C LEU A 188 14.41 11.65 -8.44
N ASP A 189 13.30 12.14 -9.01
CA ASP A 189 12.04 12.24 -8.30
C ASP A 189 11.39 10.86 -8.25
N TYR A 190 10.71 10.56 -7.15
CA TYR A 190 10.08 9.26 -6.91
C TYR A 190 8.67 9.42 -6.34
N THR A 191 7.73 8.69 -6.90
CA THR A 191 6.40 8.49 -6.33
C THR A 191 5.94 7.05 -6.52
N ARG A 192 4.94 6.64 -5.71
CA ARG A 192 4.25 5.35 -5.83
C ARG A 192 2.75 5.54 -5.95
N TYR A 193 2.14 4.83 -6.88
CA TYR A 193 0.69 4.70 -7.00
C TYR A 193 0.28 3.23 -6.92
N ALA A 194 -0.03 2.74 -5.71
CA ALA A 194 -0.25 1.32 -5.40
C ALA A 194 0.97 0.46 -5.77
N ASP A 195 0.85 -0.34 -6.81
CA ASP A 195 1.88 -1.20 -7.41
C ASP A 195 2.78 -0.46 -8.41
N ASP A 196 2.37 0.70 -8.92
CA ASP A 196 3.14 1.48 -9.88
C ASP A 196 4.18 2.36 -9.16
N LEU A 197 5.46 2.16 -9.44
CA LEU A 197 6.58 2.99 -9.01
C LEU A 197 7.03 3.84 -10.18
N THR A 198 7.09 5.16 -9.97
CA THR A 198 7.56 6.08 -11.03
C THR A 198 8.77 6.87 -10.54
N PHE A 199 9.82 6.84 -11.34
CA PHE A 199 11.03 7.64 -11.15
C PHE A 199 11.22 8.56 -12.35
N SER A 200 11.72 9.79 -12.13
CA SER A 200 11.93 10.71 -13.25
C SER A 200 13.07 11.68 -13.00
N THR A 201 13.71 12.14 -14.07
CA THR A 201 14.79 13.12 -13.98
C THR A 201 14.96 13.90 -15.28
N ASN A 202 15.61 15.07 -15.16
CA ASN A 202 16.12 15.83 -16.30
C ASN A 202 17.64 15.64 -16.50
N ASN A 203 18.30 14.94 -15.57
CA ASN A 203 19.75 14.73 -15.60
C ASN A 203 20.10 13.62 -16.61
N ARG A 204 20.94 13.96 -17.63
CA ARG A 204 21.40 12.97 -18.64
C ARG A 204 22.37 11.94 -18.08
N VAL A 205 23.15 12.29 -17.06
CA VAL A 205 24.11 11.37 -16.40
C VAL A 205 23.42 10.15 -15.80
N PHE A 206 22.10 10.21 -15.59
CA PHE A 206 21.32 9.04 -15.13
C PHE A 206 21.44 7.85 -16.10
N LEU A 207 21.58 8.08 -17.40
CA LEU A 207 21.69 7.00 -18.38
C LEU A 207 22.95 6.15 -18.15
N ASP A 208 24.05 6.77 -17.73
CA ASP A 208 25.32 6.08 -17.45
C ASP A 208 25.24 5.18 -16.21
N SER A 209 24.31 5.50 -15.30
CA SER A 209 24.07 4.79 -14.04
C SER A 209 22.75 4.00 -14.00
N TYR A 210 22.06 3.90 -15.14
CA TYR A 210 20.74 3.28 -15.23
C TYR A 210 20.73 1.80 -14.76
N GLU A 211 21.68 1.01 -15.22
CA GLU A 211 21.77 -0.41 -14.88
C GLU A 211 22.04 -0.61 -13.38
N ASP A 212 22.93 0.20 -12.80
CA ASP A 212 23.22 0.17 -11.36
C ASP A 212 21.97 0.55 -10.53
N PHE A 213 21.23 1.57 -10.98
CA PHE A 213 19.98 1.98 -10.36
C PHE A 213 18.94 0.86 -10.40
N ILE A 214 18.74 0.21 -11.55
CA ILE A 214 17.80 -0.92 -11.69
C ILE A 214 18.20 -2.07 -10.79
N LYS A 215 19.47 -2.43 -10.76
CA LYS A 215 20.02 -3.51 -9.91
C LYS A 215 19.78 -3.21 -8.42
N GLU A 216 20.16 -2.03 -7.95
CA GLU A 216 20.02 -1.63 -6.55
C GLU A 216 18.54 -1.57 -6.13
N THR A 217 17.69 -0.96 -6.97
CA THR A 217 16.25 -0.82 -6.71
C THR A 217 15.56 -2.18 -6.69
N THR A 218 15.85 -3.06 -7.66
CA THR A 218 15.26 -4.40 -7.74
C THR A 218 15.68 -5.25 -6.54
N ALA A 219 16.93 -5.20 -6.13
CA ALA A 219 17.42 -5.93 -4.96
C ALA A 219 16.72 -5.45 -3.67
N LEU A 220 16.52 -4.14 -3.51
CA LEU A 220 15.78 -3.59 -2.38
C LEU A 220 14.31 -4.04 -2.38
N ILE A 221 13.64 -3.99 -3.53
CA ILE A 221 12.24 -4.41 -3.68
C ILE A 221 12.09 -5.90 -3.33
N LEU A 222 13.01 -6.73 -3.81
CA LEU A 222 13.02 -8.17 -3.50
C LEU A 222 13.23 -8.42 -2.01
N LYS A 223 14.20 -7.74 -1.38
CA LYS A 223 14.45 -7.80 0.07
C LYS A 223 13.23 -7.36 0.88
N ALA A 224 12.45 -6.42 0.36
CA ALA A 224 11.20 -5.97 0.97
C ALA A 224 10.03 -6.94 0.73
N GLY A 225 10.24 -8.09 0.08
CA GLY A 225 9.22 -9.13 -0.16
C GLY A 225 8.27 -8.82 -1.31
N PHE A 226 8.73 -8.06 -2.31
CA PHE A 226 8.00 -7.80 -3.56
C PHE A 226 8.81 -8.27 -4.77
N THR A 227 8.14 -8.47 -5.90
CA THR A 227 8.75 -8.81 -7.17
C THR A 227 8.48 -7.73 -8.20
N VAL A 228 9.51 -7.34 -8.95
CA VAL A 228 9.37 -6.36 -10.04
C VAL A 228 8.90 -7.05 -11.30
N ASN A 229 7.88 -6.51 -11.94
CA ASN A 229 7.42 -6.93 -13.25
C ASN A 229 8.36 -6.39 -14.35
N LYS A 230 9.33 -7.20 -14.75
CA LYS A 230 10.32 -6.83 -15.77
C LYS A 230 9.68 -6.44 -17.11
N LYS A 231 8.56 -7.09 -17.49
CA LYS A 231 7.87 -6.82 -18.77
C LYS A 231 7.21 -5.44 -18.80
N LYS A 232 6.86 -4.90 -17.63
CA LYS A 232 6.25 -3.59 -17.49
C LYS A 232 7.25 -2.50 -17.07
N THR A 233 8.50 -2.85 -16.75
CA THR A 233 9.55 -1.88 -16.45
C THR A 233 9.99 -1.20 -17.75
N ARG A 234 9.83 0.14 -17.81
CA ARG A 234 10.08 0.92 -19.05
C ARG A 234 10.72 2.26 -18.74
N LEU A 235 11.84 2.52 -19.37
CA LEU A 235 12.44 3.86 -19.45
C LEU A 235 11.90 4.57 -20.70
N ILE A 236 11.24 5.71 -20.51
CA ILE A 236 10.58 6.48 -21.56
C ILE A 236 11.26 7.83 -21.68
N TYR A 237 11.69 8.15 -22.89
CA TYR A 237 12.34 9.40 -23.24
C TYR A 237 11.31 10.47 -23.62
N ARG A 238 11.72 11.76 -23.51
CA ARG A 238 10.83 12.91 -23.77
C ARG A 238 10.28 12.94 -25.20
N ASP A 239 11.02 12.38 -26.16
CA ASP A 239 10.63 12.34 -27.57
C ASP A 239 9.51 11.31 -27.85
N SER A 240 9.23 10.46 -26.88
CA SER A 240 8.14 9.51 -26.90
C SER A 240 7.00 9.96 -26.01
N ARG A 241 5.82 9.38 -26.19
CA ARG A 241 4.66 9.63 -25.30
C ARG A 241 4.96 9.11 -23.90
N GLN A 242 5.14 10.04 -22.95
CA GLN A 242 5.37 9.74 -21.55
C GLN A 242 4.05 9.63 -20.79
N GLU A 243 3.80 8.49 -20.18
CA GLU A 243 2.60 8.26 -19.36
C GLU A 243 2.97 7.91 -17.92
N VAL A 244 2.22 8.47 -16.97
CA VAL A 244 2.28 8.16 -15.54
C VAL A 244 0.86 7.91 -15.07
N THR A 245 0.60 6.70 -14.56
CA THR A 245 -0.75 6.26 -14.12
C THR A 245 -1.87 6.55 -15.14
N GLY A 246 -1.55 6.37 -16.43
CA GLY A 246 -2.49 6.57 -17.55
C GLY A 246 -2.68 8.02 -18.00
N LEU A 247 -1.94 8.99 -17.43
CA LEU A 247 -1.95 10.39 -17.84
C LEU A 247 -0.69 10.74 -18.63
N VAL A 248 -0.85 11.45 -19.74
CA VAL A 248 0.27 11.98 -20.54
C VAL A 248 0.86 13.19 -19.83
N VAL A 249 2.20 13.21 -19.64
CA VAL A 249 2.90 14.22 -18.84
C VAL A 249 3.89 15.09 -19.62
N ASN A 250 4.07 14.85 -20.93
CA ASN A 250 4.97 15.61 -21.81
C ASN A 250 4.25 16.31 -22.98
N LYS A 251 2.95 16.52 -22.85
CA LYS A 251 2.15 17.34 -23.78
C LYS A 251 1.64 18.58 -23.09
#